data_d80a64afea37d7efdee21cb6abf9c22c
#
_entry.id   d80a64afea37d7efdee21cb6abf9c22c
#
_cell.length_a   1.000
_cell.length_b   1.000
_cell.length_c   1.000
_cell.angle_alpha   90.00
_cell.angle_beta   90.00
_cell.angle_gamma   90.00
#
_symmetry.space_group_name_H-M   'P 1'
#
loop_
_entity.id
_entity.type
_entity.pdbx_description
1 polymer ?
#
loop_
_entity_poly.entity_id
_entity_poly.type
_entity_poly.pdbx_seq_one_letter_code
_entity_poly.pdbx_strand_id
1 'polypeptide(L)'
;ARSLGYSQGSEILLSHGISSADFNLHKGSPFTVVGILEPTGTPVDQTVHVSLQGLKAIHNSAQYGGDPESITAFMVALKSRIGVFSLQRTVNKYKAEPVMAILPGVALSELWQMMGILEQTLRFIGVLVLMSALLGLSAMLLSSVRERRHEIQLLRMAGASPLYLFLLSELEVLLITLVGLGASLIIVWLAFAAGQGYLAGAFGINISADIFTPNTLILSAIVTGSALLTGALPAIAMYLRARRP
;
A
#
# COMPACT_ATOMS: atom_id res chain seq x y z
N ALA A 1 6.38 -14.48 16.30
CA ALA A 1 7.34 -15.40 16.91
C ALA A 1 8.76 -15.05 16.50
N ARG A 2 9.12 -15.05 15.20
CA ARG A 2 10.50 -14.82 14.70
C ARG A 2 11.10 -13.49 15.17
N SER A 3 10.34 -12.39 15.11
CA SER A 3 10.78 -11.06 15.53
C SER A 3 11.04 -10.95 17.06
N LEU A 4 10.39 -11.81 17.84
CA LEU A 4 10.54 -11.87 19.31
C LEU A 4 11.48 -12.99 19.78
N GLY A 5 12.11 -13.71 18.84
CA GLY A 5 13.07 -14.77 19.15
C GLY A 5 12.45 -16.08 19.70
N TYR A 6 11.13 -16.27 19.58
CA TYR A 6 10.48 -17.51 20.02
C TYR A 6 10.67 -18.64 19.01
N SER A 7 11.02 -19.81 19.52
CA SER A 7 11.12 -21.07 18.79
C SER A 7 10.17 -22.11 19.38
N GLN A 8 9.99 -23.23 18.69
CA GLN A 8 9.24 -24.36 19.23
C GLN A 8 9.93 -24.86 20.51
N GLY A 9 9.17 -25.07 21.58
CA GLY A 9 9.66 -25.42 22.91
C GLY A 9 9.92 -24.21 23.81
N SER A 10 9.88 -22.97 23.31
CA SER A 10 10.01 -21.77 24.15
C SER A 10 8.84 -21.63 25.10
N GLU A 11 9.08 -21.09 26.30
CA GLU A 11 8.01 -20.77 27.26
C GLU A 11 7.55 -19.31 27.06
N ILE A 12 6.24 -19.10 27.05
CA ILE A 12 5.60 -17.79 26.94
C ILE A 12 4.69 -17.57 28.15
N LEU A 13 4.83 -16.40 28.77
CA LEU A 13 3.94 -15.92 29.82
C LEU A 13 2.92 -14.97 29.20
N LEU A 14 1.64 -15.21 29.40
CA LEU A 14 0.58 -14.31 28.96
C LEU A 14 0.17 -13.41 30.14
N SER A 15 0.02 -12.10 29.84
CA SER A 15 -0.48 -11.11 30.80
C SER A 15 -1.71 -10.42 30.25
N HIS A 16 -2.60 -9.95 31.13
CA HIS A 16 -3.70 -9.08 30.78
C HIS A 16 -3.30 -7.62 30.85
N GLY A 17 -3.75 -6.81 29.86
CA GLY A 17 -3.57 -5.38 29.87
C GLY A 17 -2.70 -4.84 28.74
N ILE A 18 -2.85 -3.54 28.48
CA ILE A 18 -2.19 -2.79 27.39
C ILE A 18 -0.93 -2.06 27.91
N SER A 19 -0.72 -2.00 29.24
CA SER A 19 0.39 -1.25 29.81
C SER A 19 1.45 -2.15 30.42
N SER A 20 2.71 -1.75 30.29
CA SER A 20 3.88 -2.38 30.91
C SER A 20 3.85 -2.36 32.47
N ALA A 21 2.82 -1.77 33.06
CA ALA A 21 2.64 -1.65 34.50
C ALA A 21 1.64 -2.68 35.09
N ASP A 22 1.07 -3.57 34.26
CA ASP A 22 0.14 -4.58 34.77
C ASP A 22 0.89 -5.73 35.46
N PHE A 23 0.81 -5.73 36.79
CA PHE A 23 1.47 -6.69 37.69
C PHE A 23 0.80 -8.08 37.70
N ASN A 24 -0.24 -8.35 36.91
CA ASN A 24 -0.90 -9.63 36.80
C ASN A 24 -0.23 -10.54 35.77
N LEU A 25 1.07 -10.71 35.89
CA LEU A 25 1.79 -11.79 35.20
C LEU A 25 1.35 -13.13 35.82
N HIS A 26 0.70 -13.96 35.03
CA HIS A 26 0.36 -15.33 35.44
C HIS A 26 1.61 -16.22 35.50
N LYS A 27 2.53 -15.89 36.41
CA LYS A 27 3.83 -16.58 36.59
C LYS A 27 3.68 -18.07 36.91
N GLY A 28 2.50 -18.52 37.32
CA GLY A 28 2.23 -19.91 37.69
C GLY A 28 1.82 -20.83 36.55
N SER A 29 1.60 -20.31 35.33
CA SER A 29 1.07 -21.14 34.23
C SER A 29 1.71 -20.71 32.89
N PRO A 30 2.98 -21.08 32.65
CA PRO A 30 3.64 -20.80 31.38
C PRO A 30 3.03 -21.67 30.26
N PHE A 31 2.94 -21.10 29.05
CA PHE A 31 2.59 -21.85 27.85
C PHE A 31 3.85 -22.24 27.09
N THR A 32 3.88 -23.49 26.61
CA THR A 32 4.96 -23.94 25.73
C THR A 32 4.56 -23.77 24.29
N VAL A 33 5.41 -23.17 23.46
CA VAL A 33 5.22 -23.02 22.02
C VAL A 33 5.29 -24.41 21.37
N VAL A 34 4.16 -24.91 20.91
CA VAL A 34 4.06 -26.23 20.24
C VAL A 34 4.28 -26.11 18.73
N GLY A 35 4.14 -24.92 18.15
CA GLY A 35 4.35 -24.67 16.73
C GLY A 35 4.26 -23.18 16.40
N ILE A 36 4.80 -22.82 15.24
CA ILE A 36 4.76 -21.46 14.68
C ILE A 36 4.06 -21.54 13.35
N LEU A 37 2.97 -20.78 13.19
CA LEU A 37 2.22 -20.70 11.95
C LEU A 37 2.99 -19.92 10.88
N GLU A 38 2.74 -20.24 9.62
CA GLU A 38 3.26 -19.48 8.51
C GLU A 38 2.61 -18.08 8.47
N PRO A 39 3.37 -17.03 8.07
CA PRO A 39 2.83 -15.69 8.00
C PRO A 39 1.74 -15.60 6.93
N THR A 40 0.61 -15.02 7.30
CA THR A 40 -0.56 -14.82 6.42
C THR A 40 -0.61 -13.43 5.82
N GLY A 41 0.23 -12.48 6.32
CA GLY A 41 0.17 -11.07 5.96
C GLY A 41 -1.06 -10.34 6.52
N THR A 42 -1.71 -10.93 7.54
CA THR A 42 -2.90 -10.38 8.20
C THR A 42 -2.63 -10.13 9.69
N PRO A 43 -3.50 -9.38 10.39
CA PRO A 43 -3.37 -9.18 11.85
C PRO A 43 -3.35 -10.48 12.67
N VAL A 44 -3.77 -11.61 12.10
CA VAL A 44 -3.66 -12.94 12.72
C VAL A 44 -2.22 -13.31 13.03
N ASP A 45 -1.26 -12.79 12.26
CA ASP A 45 0.18 -13.03 12.48
C ASP A 45 0.70 -12.49 13.82
N GLN A 46 -0.05 -11.60 14.46
CA GLN A 46 0.25 -11.02 15.78
C GLN A 46 -0.52 -11.71 16.91
N THR A 47 -1.28 -12.76 16.64
CA THR A 47 -2.08 -13.45 17.64
C THR A 47 -1.37 -14.70 18.18
N VAL A 48 -1.64 -15.00 19.45
CA VAL A 48 -1.21 -16.24 20.11
C VAL A 48 -2.42 -17.16 20.20
N HIS A 49 -2.33 -18.35 19.61
CA HIS A 49 -3.38 -19.34 19.65
C HIS A 49 -3.13 -20.31 20.81
N VAL A 50 -4.09 -20.39 21.71
CA VAL A 50 -4.04 -21.28 22.89
C VAL A 50 -5.30 -22.16 22.95
N SER A 51 -5.24 -23.29 23.65
CA SER A 51 -6.43 -24.11 23.89
C SER A 51 -7.39 -23.39 24.85
N LEU A 52 -8.70 -23.67 24.72
CA LEU A 52 -9.72 -23.10 25.61
C LEU A 52 -9.48 -23.54 27.06
N GLN A 53 -9.04 -24.78 27.28
CA GLN A 53 -8.65 -25.30 28.60
C GLN A 53 -7.45 -24.53 29.17
N GLY A 54 -6.43 -24.24 28.34
CA GLY A 54 -5.29 -23.44 28.72
C GLY A 54 -5.67 -22.02 29.13
N LEU A 55 -6.59 -21.40 28.39
CA LEU A 55 -7.13 -20.07 28.73
C LEU A 55 -7.89 -20.08 30.06
N LYS A 56 -8.69 -21.11 30.33
CA LYS A 56 -9.39 -21.28 31.64
C LYS A 56 -8.39 -21.49 32.78
N ALA A 57 -7.32 -22.25 32.56
CA ALA A 57 -6.32 -22.54 33.58
C ALA A 57 -5.56 -21.29 34.05
N ILE A 58 -5.38 -20.28 33.18
CA ILE A 58 -4.77 -19.00 33.59
C ILE A 58 -5.62 -18.27 34.64
N HIS A 59 -6.94 -18.32 34.48
CA HIS A 59 -7.88 -17.56 35.32
C HIS A 59 -8.27 -18.31 36.60
N ASN A 60 -8.12 -19.62 36.64
CA ASN A 60 -8.56 -20.46 37.75
C ASN A 60 -7.46 -21.46 38.12
N SER A 61 -6.44 -20.96 38.80
CA SER A 61 -5.27 -21.76 39.24
C SER A 61 -5.59 -22.97 40.13
N ALA A 62 -6.84 -23.09 40.63
CA ALA A 62 -7.30 -24.19 41.48
C ALA A 62 -7.91 -25.38 40.72
N GLN A 63 -8.19 -25.25 39.41
CA GLN A 63 -8.81 -26.32 38.61
C GLN A 63 -8.12 -26.46 37.24
N TYR A 64 -7.01 -27.16 37.22
CA TYR A 64 -6.44 -27.67 35.97
C TYR A 64 -7.41 -28.68 35.34
N GLY A 65 -7.96 -28.36 34.16
CA GLY A 65 -8.58 -29.37 33.31
C GLY A 65 -10.12 -29.41 33.24
N GLY A 66 -10.84 -28.36 33.64
CA GLY A 66 -12.28 -28.28 33.41
C GLY A 66 -12.63 -27.71 32.01
N ASP A 67 -13.73 -28.22 31.39
CA ASP A 67 -14.26 -27.64 30.17
C ASP A 67 -14.70 -26.19 30.38
N PRO A 68 -14.55 -25.30 29.37
CA PRO A 68 -15.00 -23.92 29.47
C PRO A 68 -16.53 -23.88 29.59
N GLU A 69 -17.04 -23.13 30.56
CA GLU A 69 -18.49 -22.95 30.78
C GLU A 69 -19.12 -21.96 29.81
N SER A 70 -18.32 -21.08 29.24
CA SER A 70 -18.75 -20.08 28.27
C SER A 70 -17.63 -19.76 27.27
N ILE A 71 -18.02 -19.31 26.10
CA ILE A 71 -17.12 -18.85 25.03
C ILE A 71 -17.56 -17.47 24.57
N THR A 72 -16.62 -16.60 24.25
CA THR A 72 -16.91 -15.24 23.79
C THR A 72 -17.35 -15.20 22.33
N ALA A 73 -16.75 -16.03 21.50
CA ALA A 73 -17.05 -16.10 20.07
C ALA A 73 -16.65 -17.48 19.50
N PHE A 74 -17.28 -17.85 18.41
CA PHE A 74 -16.91 -19.04 17.64
C PHE A 74 -17.14 -18.80 16.14
N MET A 75 -16.43 -19.53 15.33
CA MET A 75 -16.57 -19.48 13.87
C MET A 75 -17.36 -20.68 13.36
N VAL A 76 -18.31 -20.41 12.47
CA VAL A 76 -19.16 -21.45 11.84
C VAL A 76 -18.86 -21.51 10.35
N ALA A 77 -18.43 -22.65 9.86
CA ALA A 77 -18.30 -22.92 8.44
C ALA A 77 -19.58 -23.63 7.93
N LEU A 78 -20.22 -23.05 6.92
CA LEU A 78 -21.42 -23.60 6.30
C LEU A 78 -21.06 -24.33 5.01
N LYS A 79 -21.69 -25.50 4.79
CA LYS A 79 -21.55 -26.27 3.54
C LYS A 79 -22.20 -25.54 2.34
N SER A 80 -23.21 -24.72 2.59
CA SER A 80 -23.95 -23.98 1.55
C SER A 80 -23.83 -22.46 1.77
N ARG A 81 -23.44 -21.74 0.72
CA ARG A 81 -23.37 -20.27 0.74
C ARG A 81 -24.74 -19.61 0.86
N ILE A 82 -25.79 -20.26 0.35
CA ILE A 82 -27.16 -19.71 0.34
C ILE A 82 -27.73 -19.61 1.76
N GLY A 83 -27.36 -20.55 2.65
CA GLY A 83 -27.84 -20.59 4.03
C GLY A 83 -27.24 -19.53 4.97
N VAL A 84 -26.18 -18.81 4.54
CA VAL A 84 -25.43 -17.90 5.42
C VAL A 84 -26.30 -16.74 5.92
N PHE A 85 -27.05 -16.09 5.04
CA PHE A 85 -27.91 -14.96 5.42
C PHE A 85 -29.12 -15.39 6.26
N SER A 86 -29.67 -16.59 6.00
CA SER A 86 -30.76 -17.10 6.81
C SER A 86 -30.29 -17.48 8.22
N LEU A 87 -29.12 -18.08 8.35
CA LEU A 87 -28.50 -18.37 9.65
C LEU A 87 -28.21 -17.09 10.41
N GLN A 88 -27.58 -16.10 9.76
CA GLN A 88 -27.31 -14.79 10.38
C GLN A 88 -28.60 -14.16 10.93
N ARG A 89 -29.69 -14.16 10.14
CA ARG A 89 -30.97 -13.62 10.57
C ARG A 89 -31.55 -14.40 11.76
N THR A 90 -31.41 -15.71 11.74
CA THR A 90 -31.91 -16.58 12.83
C THR A 90 -31.16 -16.33 14.12
N VAL A 91 -29.83 -16.27 14.06
CA VAL A 91 -28.97 -15.97 15.22
C VAL A 91 -29.24 -14.56 15.76
N ASN A 92 -29.30 -13.54 14.89
CA ASN A 92 -29.55 -12.16 15.33
C ASN A 92 -30.99 -11.92 15.86
N LYS A 93 -31.92 -12.85 15.61
CA LYS A 93 -33.28 -12.84 16.19
C LYS A 93 -33.41 -13.69 17.42
N TYR A 94 -32.37 -14.41 17.83
CA TYR A 94 -32.39 -15.26 18.99
C TYR A 94 -32.53 -14.42 20.27
N LYS A 95 -33.55 -14.75 21.11
CA LYS A 95 -33.92 -13.91 22.24
C LYS A 95 -33.45 -14.44 23.59
N ALA A 96 -33.06 -15.72 23.64
CA ALA A 96 -32.67 -16.35 24.90
C ALA A 96 -31.31 -15.88 25.41
N GLU A 97 -30.41 -15.54 24.48
CA GLU A 97 -29.06 -15.01 24.80
C GLU A 97 -28.69 -13.90 23.84
N PRO A 98 -27.89 -12.88 24.26
CA PRO A 98 -27.44 -11.77 23.43
C PRO A 98 -26.32 -12.21 22.48
N VAL A 99 -26.67 -12.96 21.44
CA VAL A 99 -25.74 -13.42 20.41
C VAL A 99 -25.86 -12.59 19.12
N MET A 100 -24.74 -12.38 18.44
CA MET A 100 -24.70 -11.67 17.17
C MET A 100 -23.87 -12.45 16.15
N ALA A 101 -24.44 -12.71 14.98
CA ALA A 101 -23.72 -13.30 13.86
C ALA A 101 -23.17 -12.20 12.95
N ILE A 102 -21.86 -12.21 12.75
CA ILE A 102 -21.15 -11.31 11.85
C ILE A 102 -20.66 -12.10 10.64
N LEU A 103 -20.83 -11.56 9.45
CA LEU A 103 -20.27 -12.11 8.22
C LEU A 103 -18.93 -11.40 7.92
N PRO A 104 -17.79 -12.06 8.11
CA PRO A 104 -16.49 -11.44 7.89
C PRO A 104 -16.33 -10.87 6.45
N GLY A 105 -16.88 -11.60 5.45
CA GLY A 105 -16.84 -11.15 4.07
C GLY A 105 -17.58 -9.84 3.81
N VAL A 106 -18.70 -9.58 4.49
CA VAL A 106 -19.44 -8.32 4.37
C VAL A 106 -18.68 -7.19 5.03
N ALA A 107 -18.19 -7.40 6.26
CA ALA A 107 -17.39 -6.40 6.98
C ALA A 107 -16.12 -6.03 6.19
N LEU A 108 -15.43 -7.02 5.62
CA LEU A 108 -14.28 -6.78 4.76
C LEU A 108 -14.66 -6.03 3.48
N SER A 109 -15.82 -6.32 2.86
CA SER A 109 -16.25 -5.60 1.66
C SER A 109 -16.51 -4.12 1.93
N GLU A 110 -17.05 -3.78 3.09
CA GLU A 110 -17.22 -2.38 3.52
C GLU A 110 -15.88 -1.66 3.70
N LEU A 111 -14.90 -2.33 4.32
CA LEU A 111 -13.54 -1.79 4.43
C LEU A 111 -12.90 -1.58 3.04
N TRP A 112 -13.06 -2.55 2.12
CA TRP A 112 -12.56 -2.42 0.76
C TRP A 112 -13.21 -1.27 0.01
N GLN A 113 -14.51 -1.01 0.21
CA GLN A 113 -15.19 0.14 -0.38
C GLN A 113 -14.63 1.46 0.17
N MET A 114 -14.40 1.57 1.48
CA MET A 114 -13.77 2.75 2.07
C MET A 114 -12.35 2.98 1.54
N MET A 115 -11.55 1.90 1.41
CA MET A 115 -10.22 1.97 0.81
C MET A 115 -10.27 2.36 -0.66
N GLY A 116 -11.29 1.91 -1.41
CA GLY A 116 -11.52 2.29 -2.80
C GLY A 116 -11.75 3.80 -2.97
N ILE A 117 -12.49 4.43 -2.05
CA ILE A 117 -12.69 5.88 -2.05
C ILE A 117 -11.36 6.62 -1.84
N LEU A 118 -10.55 6.15 -0.89
CA LEU A 118 -9.23 6.71 -0.65
C LEU A 118 -8.32 6.58 -1.88
N GLU A 119 -8.27 5.40 -2.48
CA GLU A 119 -7.51 5.15 -3.71
C GLU A 119 -7.95 6.08 -4.85
N GLN A 120 -9.26 6.22 -5.06
CA GLN A 120 -9.80 7.11 -6.09
C GLN A 120 -9.44 8.57 -5.84
N THR A 121 -9.50 9.03 -4.59
CA THR A 121 -9.10 10.38 -4.20
C THR A 121 -7.62 10.62 -4.46
N LEU A 122 -6.75 9.69 -4.05
CA LEU A 122 -5.32 9.79 -4.31
C LEU A 122 -5.00 9.78 -5.82
N ARG A 123 -5.71 8.97 -6.60
CA ARG A 123 -5.59 8.94 -8.06
C ARG A 123 -5.99 10.28 -8.68
N PHE A 124 -7.07 10.89 -8.22
CA PHE A 124 -7.51 12.22 -8.66
C PHE A 124 -6.46 13.29 -8.35
N ILE A 125 -5.93 13.30 -7.13
CA ILE A 125 -4.84 14.21 -6.72
C ILE A 125 -3.61 13.98 -7.62
N GLY A 126 -3.24 12.73 -7.89
CA GLY A 126 -2.13 12.39 -8.78
C GLY A 126 -2.29 12.96 -10.19
N VAL A 127 -3.52 12.91 -10.74
CA VAL A 127 -3.83 13.53 -12.04
C VAL A 127 -3.66 15.05 -11.99
N LEU A 128 -4.13 15.71 -10.94
CA LEU A 128 -3.96 17.16 -10.79
C LEU A 128 -2.48 17.56 -10.67
N VAL A 129 -1.70 16.79 -9.93
CA VAL A 129 -0.24 17.01 -9.80
C VAL A 129 0.45 16.81 -11.16
N LEU A 130 0.08 15.76 -11.91
CA LEU A 130 0.61 15.54 -13.26
C LEU A 130 0.29 16.72 -14.19
N MET A 131 -0.98 17.17 -14.20
CA MET A 131 -1.39 18.34 -14.99
C MET A 131 -0.57 19.59 -14.63
N SER A 132 -0.38 19.87 -13.35
CA SER A 132 0.43 20.98 -12.87
C SER A 132 1.90 20.84 -13.32
N ALA A 133 2.48 19.67 -13.22
CA ALA A 133 3.84 19.39 -13.67
C ALA A 133 4.03 19.59 -15.18
N LEU A 134 3.05 19.14 -16.00
CA LEU A 134 3.07 19.33 -17.45
C LEU A 134 2.95 20.81 -17.84
N LEU A 135 2.12 21.58 -17.13
CA LEU A 135 2.05 23.04 -17.32
C LEU A 135 3.36 23.72 -16.96
N GLY A 136 3.98 23.31 -15.84
CA GLY A 136 5.29 23.81 -15.44
C GLY A 136 6.38 23.48 -16.45
N LEU A 137 6.40 22.25 -16.99
CA LEU A 137 7.30 21.82 -18.04
C LEU A 137 7.12 22.68 -19.30
N SER A 138 5.88 22.92 -19.74
CA SER A 138 5.57 23.78 -20.88
C SER A 138 6.09 25.20 -20.67
N ALA A 139 5.86 25.78 -19.50
CA ALA A 139 6.31 27.13 -19.19
C ALA A 139 7.85 27.23 -19.19
N MET A 140 8.52 26.22 -18.61
CA MET A 140 9.99 26.13 -18.60
C MET A 140 10.55 26.03 -20.03
N LEU A 141 9.99 25.16 -20.87
CA LEU A 141 10.42 25.03 -22.27
C LEU A 141 10.21 26.31 -23.06
N LEU A 142 9.07 26.99 -22.87
CA LEU A 142 8.81 28.28 -23.54
C LEU A 142 9.82 29.34 -23.12
N SER A 143 10.22 29.36 -21.84
CA SER A 143 11.25 30.27 -21.33
C SER A 143 12.62 29.94 -21.92
N SER A 144 13.02 28.66 -21.90
CA SER A 144 14.27 28.18 -22.47
C SER A 144 14.40 28.54 -23.95
N VAL A 145 13.34 28.35 -24.73
CA VAL A 145 13.30 28.75 -26.15
C VAL A 145 13.48 30.27 -26.33
N ARG A 146 12.92 31.08 -25.44
CA ARG A 146 13.08 32.55 -25.50
C ARG A 146 14.48 32.98 -25.18
N GLU A 147 15.11 32.36 -24.21
CA GLU A 147 16.48 32.67 -23.78
C GLU A 147 17.51 32.27 -24.84
N ARG A 148 17.33 31.11 -25.47
CA ARG A 148 18.25 30.56 -26.48
C ARG A 148 17.95 31.03 -27.92
N ARG A 149 17.14 32.07 -28.12
CA ARG A 149 16.79 32.56 -29.47
C ARG A 149 17.98 32.84 -30.36
N HIS A 150 19.04 33.42 -29.78
CA HIS A 150 20.26 33.76 -30.53
C HIS A 150 21.02 32.51 -30.99
N GLU A 151 21.13 31.51 -30.14
CA GLU A 151 21.74 30.22 -30.48
C GLU A 151 20.96 29.48 -31.58
N ILE A 152 19.62 29.51 -31.50
CA ILE A 152 18.74 28.94 -32.51
C ILE A 152 18.91 29.63 -33.85
N GLN A 153 19.07 30.95 -33.85
CA GLN A 153 19.34 31.73 -35.08
C GLN A 153 20.70 31.38 -35.67
N LEU A 154 21.74 31.26 -34.87
CA LEU A 154 23.08 30.85 -35.30
C LEU A 154 23.07 29.45 -35.93
N LEU A 155 22.39 28.49 -35.29
CA LEU A 155 22.22 27.12 -35.82
C LEU A 155 21.49 27.13 -37.19
N ARG A 156 20.48 28.01 -37.35
CA ARG A 156 19.78 28.17 -38.63
C ARG A 156 20.66 28.76 -39.71
N MET A 157 21.49 29.76 -39.37
CA MET A 157 22.47 30.34 -40.32
C MET A 157 23.53 29.30 -40.72
N ALA A 158 23.87 28.39 -39.81
CA ALA A 158 24.74 27.25 -40.10
C ALA A 158 24.06 26.10 -40.89
N GLY A 159 22.78 26.26 -41.27
CA GLY A 159 22.06 25.29 -42.10
C GLY A 159 21.21 24.24 -41.33
N ALA A 160 21.01 24.41 -40.02
CA ALA A 160 20.16 23.49 -39.26
C ALA A 160 18.71 23.52 -39.75
N SER A 161 18.16 22.34 -40.06
CA SER A 161 16.76 22.20 -40.50
C SER A 161 15.79 22.44 -39.33
N PRO A 162 14.58 22.93 -39.61
CA PRO A 162 13.53 23.05 -38.57
C PRO A 162 13.20 21.75 -37.86
N LEU A 163 13.30 20.63 -38.57
CA LEU A 163 13.11 19.29 -37.99
C LEU A 163 14.18 18.95 -36.95
N TYR A 164 15.45 19.33 -37.22
CA TYR A 164 16.54 19.12 -36.29
C TYR A 164 16.30 19.85 -34.97
N LEU A 165 15.86 21.12 -35.05
CA LEU A 165 15.52 21.92 -33.86
C LEU A 165 14.35 21.35 -33.08
N PHE A 166 13.32 20.81 -33.78
CA PHE A 166 12.21 20.12 -33.15
C PHE A 166 12.67 18.87 -32.41
N LEU A 167 13.45 18.00 -33.06
CA LEU A 167 13.97 16.79 -32.45
C LEU A 167 14.90 17.07 -31.25
N LEU A 168 15.69 18.13 -31.33
CA LEU A 168 16.55 18.55 -30.23
C LEU A 168 15.74 18.95 -28.99
N SER A 169 14.64 19.67 -29.18
CA SER A 169 13.71 20.05 -28.11
C SER A 169 13.02 18.85 -27.52
N GLU A 170 12.55 17.92 -28.35
CA GLU A 170 11.92 16.67 -27.87
C GLU A 170 12.90 15.77 -27.11
N LEU A 171 14.17 15.72 -27.54
CA LEU A 171 15.22 15.01 -26.82
C LEU A 171 15.48 15.62 -25.44
N GLU A 172 15.47 16.94 -25.31
CA GLU A 172 15.60 17.65 -24.03
C GLU A 172 14.44 17.26 -23.09
N VAL A 173 13.18 17.27 -23.56
CA VAL A 173 12.00 16.82 -22.80
C VAL A 173 12.13 15.37 -22.37
N LEU A 174 12.54 14.50 -23.27
CA LEU A 174 12.70 13.07 -22.99
C LEU A 174 13.75 12.83 -21.89
N LEU A 175 14.91 13.50 -22.00
CA LEU A 175 15.98 13.38 -21.00
C LEU A 175 15.53 13.87 -19.61
N ILE A 176 14.91 15.04 -19.54
CA ILE A 176 14.39 15.59 -18.27
C ILE A 176 13.37 14.63 -17.67
N THR A 177 12.45 14.11 -18.48
CA THR A 177 11.40 13.18 -18.03
C THR A 177 11.99 11.86 -17.55
N LEU A 178 12.94 11.26 -18.27
CA LEU A 178 13.57 10.01 -17.88
C LEU A 178 14.40 10.14 -16.60
N VAL A 179 15.14 11.23 -16.46
CA VAL A 179 15.89 11.52 -15.22
C VAL A 179 14.93 11.73 -14.05
N GLY A 180 13.84 12.47 -14.24
CA GLY A 180 12.82 12.69 -13.22
C GLY A 180 12.12 11.39 -12.82
N LEU A 181 11.73 10.55 -13.78
CA LEU A 181 11.15 9.22 -13.52
C LEU A 181 12.12 8.32 -12.78
N GLY A 182 13.37 8.25 -13.22
CA GLY A 182 14.39 7.44 -12.54
C GLY A 182 14.60 7.89 -11.09
N ALA A 183 14.73 9.18 -10.85
CA ALA A 183 14.83 9.73 -9.49
C ALA A 183 13.59 9.41 -8.64
N SER A 184 12.40 9.57 -9.21
CA SER A 184 11.12 9.24 -8.55
C SER A 184 11.05 7.77 -8.14
N LEU A 185 11.39 6.84 -9.04
CA LEU A 185 11.39 5.41 -8.75
C LEU A 185 12.39 5.05 -7.65
N ILE A 186 13.57 5.66 -7.65
CA ILE A 186 14.59 5.46 -6.60
C ILE A 186 14.06 5.95 -5.25
N ILE A 187 13.47 7.14 -5.19
CA ILE A 187 12.92 7.71 -3.95
C ILE A 187 11.80 6.82 -3.41
N VAL A 188 10.88 6.37 -4.26
CA VAL A 188 9.78 5.48 -3.86
C VAL A 188 10.34 4.15 -3.35
N TRP A 189 11.31 3.56 -4.04
CA TRP A 189 11.95 2.32 -3.62
C TRP A 189 12.64 2.46 -2.26
N LEU A 190 13.39 3.54 -2.05
CA LEU A 190 14.04 3.83 -0.76
C LEU A 190 13.02 4.02 0.36
N ALA A 191 11.91 4.72 0.10
CA ALA A 191 10.85 4.94 1.07
C ALA A 191 10.20 3.61 1.49
N PHE A 192 9.90 2.71 0.53
CA PHE A 192 9.39 1.37 0.83
C PHE A 192 10.40 0.51 1.57
N ALA A 193 11.66 0.48 1.13
CA ALA A 193 12.71 -0.28 1.76
C ALA A 193 12.97 0.15 3.23
N ALA A 194 12.96 1.46 3.50
CA ALA A 194 13.09 1.99 4.84
C ALA A 194 11.83 1.75 5.72
N GLY A 195 10.64 1.81 5.11
CA GLY A 195 9.36 1.66 5.80
C GLY A 195 8.99 0.22 6.13
N GLN A 196 9.46 -0.77 5.37
CA GLN A 196 9.10 -2.19 5.54
C GLN A 196 9.28 -2.70 6.97
N GLY A 197 10.45 -2.45 7.56
CA GLY A 197 10.77 -2.93 8.91
C GLY A 197 9.84 -2.34 9.98
N TYR A 198 9.53 -1.07 9.87
CA TYR A 198 8.61 -0.39 10.79
C TYR A 198 7.17 -0.89 10.63
N LEU A 199 6.67 -0.99 9.41
CA LEU A 199 5.31 -1.45 9.13
C LEU A 199 5.10 -2.91 9.49
N ALA A 200 6.09 -3.77 9.23
CA ALA A 200 6.04 -5.17 9.64
C ALA A 200 6.06 -5.33 11.16
N GLY A 201 6.89 -4.53 11.86
CA GLY A 201 6.99 -4.60 13.33
C GLY A 201 5.80 -3.98 14.07
N ALA A 202 5.30 -2.82 13.61
CA ALA A 202 4.23 -2.10 14.29
C ALA A 202 2.82 -2.60 13.92
N PHE A 203 2.60 -3.02 12.68
CA PHE A 203 1.27 -3.33 12.13
C PHE A 203 1.14 -4.76 11.59
N GLY A 204 2.22 -5.53 11.53
CA GLY A 204 2.21 -6.87 10.92
C GLY A 204 1.98 -6.88 9.41
N ILE A 205 2.12 -5.72 8.74
CA ILE A 205 1.86 -5.57 7.32
C ILE A 205 3.16 -5.79 6.55
N ASN A 206 3.23 -6.86 5.76
CA ASN A 206 4.32 -7.10 4.84
C ASN A 206 4.03 -6.44 3.49
N ILE A 207 4.68 -5.31 3.22
CA ILE A 207 4.59 -4.64 1.93
C ILE A 207 5.75 -5.13 1.06
N SER A 208 5.43 -5.65 -0.13
CA SER A 208 6.46 -5.98 -1.13
C SER A 208 7.08 -4.68 -1.66
N ALA A 209 8.41 -4.60 -1.65
CA ALA A 209 9.14 -3.49 -2.27
C ALA A 209 9.28 -3.65 -3.80
N ASP A 210 8.51 -4.53 -4.40
CA ASP A 210 8.52 -4.70 -5.86
C ASP A 210 7.75 -3.54 -6.52
N ILE A 211 8.52 -2.52 -6.93
CA ILE A 211 7.99 -1.35 -7.65
C ILE A 211 7.90 -1.58 -9.16
N PHE A 212 8.54 -2.63 -9.71
CA PHE A 212 8.54 -2.92 -11.14
C PHE A 212 7.34 -3.77 -11.54
N THR A 213 6.15 -3.27 -11.24
CA THR A 213 4.89 -3.90 -11.65
C THR A 213 4.50 -3.46 -13.08
N PRO A 214 3.69 -4.25 -13.82
CA PRO A 214 3.15 -3.83 -15.11
C PRO A 214 2.44 -2.47 -15.04
N ASN A 215 1.74 -2.18 -13.95
CA ASN A 215 1.07 -0.91 -13.74
C ASN A 215 2.05 0.26 -13.66
N THR A 216 3.19 0.09 -12.99
CA THR A 216 4.22 1.13 -12.89
C THR A 216 4.84 1.42 -14.25
N LEU A 217 5.06 0.39 -15.08
CA LEU A 217 5.57 0.56 -16.44
C LEU A 217 4.56 1.30 -17.33
N ILE A 218 3.29 0.94 -17.26
CA ILE A 218 2.21 1.63 -17.99
C ILE A 218 2.13 3.10 -17.56
N LEU A 219 2.16 3.37 -16.26
CA LEU A 219 2.11 4.73 -15.72
C LEU A 219 3.32 5.55 -16.18
N SER A 220 4.53 4.98 -16.15
CA SER A 220 5.76 5.62 -16.64
C SER A 220 5.67 5.93 -18.14
N ALA A 221 5.09 5.04 -18.93
CA ALA A 221 4.87 5.27 -20.35
C ALA A 221 3.84 6.39 -20.60
N ILE A 222 2.75 6.46 -19.82
CA ILE A 222 1.75 7.53 -19.89
C ILE A 222 2.39 8.87 -19.54
N VAL A 223 3.17 8.95 -18.46
CA VAL A 223 3.88 10.18 -18.05
C VAL A 223 4.85 10.64 -19.14
N THR A 224 5.67 9.73 -19.67
CA THR A 224 6.60 10.05 -20.76
C THR A 224 5.88 10.50 -22.03
N GLY A 225 4.84 9.80 -22.43
CA GLY A 225 4.04 10.16 -23.60
C GLY A 225 3.35 11.52 -23.46
N SER A 226 2.78 11.81 -22.28
CA SER A 226 2.15 13.11 -22.01
C SER A 226 3.16 14.26 -21.95
N ALA A 227 4.36 14.02 -21.43
CA ALA A 227 5.44 15.00 -21.42
C ALA A 227 5.91 15.33 -22.84
N LEU A 228 6.10 14.34 -23.71
CA LEU A 228 6.46 14.54 -25.11
C LEU A 228 5.35 15.29 -25.86
N LEU A 229 4.08 14.89 -25.68
CA LEU A 229 2.95 15.62 -26.31
C LEU A 229 2.90 17.09 -25.88
N THR A 230 3.19 17.36 -24.61
CA THR A 230 3.20 18.72 -24.08
C THR A 230 4.42 19.50 -24.57
N GLY A 231 5.59 18.86 -24.68
CA GLY A 231 6.82 19.42 -25.24
C GLY A 231 6.71 19.75 -26.72
N ALA A 232 5.93 18.96 -27.47
CA ALA A 232 5.69 19.21 -28.90
C ALA A 232 5.01 20.57 -29.18
N LEU A 233 4.20 21.10 -28.25
CA LEU A 233 3.51 22.39 -28.45
C LEU A 233 4.46 23.56 -28.67
N PRO A 234 5.45 23.85 -27.78
CA PRO A 234 6.43 24.88 -28.02
C PRO A 234 7.36 24.58 -29.22
N ALA A 235 7.68 23.29 -29.42
CA ALA A 235 8.51 22.85 -30.55
C ALA A 235 7.82 23.08 -31.91
N ILE A 236 6.54 22.81 -32.02
CA ILE A 236 5.72 23.14 -33.21
C ILE A 236 5.60 24.64 -33.40
N ALA A 237 5.43 25.41 -32.34
CA ALA A 237 5.42 26.87 -32.42
C ALA A 237 6.75 27.43 -32.96
N MET A 238 7.88 26.84 -32.57
CA MET A 238 9.19 27.17 -33.17
C MET A 238 9.28 26.79 -34.64
N TYR A 239 8.86 25.58 -34.99
CA TYR A 239 8.85 25.08 -36.35
C TYR A 239 8.06 26.00 -37.30
N LEU A 240 6.83 26.38 -36.90
CA LEU A 240 5.98 27.25 -37.68
C LEU A 240 6.55 28.68 -37.84
N ARG A 241 7.16 29.22 -36.80
CA ARG A 241 7.85 30.52 -36.86
C ARG A 241 9.13 30.46 -37.71
N ALA A 242 9.83 29.34 -37.67
CA ALA A 242 11.02 29.12 -38.48
C ALA A 242 10.71 28.98 -39.98
N ARG A 243 9.49 28.62 -40.35
CA ARG A 243 9.04 28.43 -41.74
C ARG A 243 8.50 29.72 -42.39
N ARG A 244 8.25 30.77 -41.60
CA ARG A 244 7.84 32.07 -42.13
C ARG A 244 9.09 32.79 -42.62
N PRO A 245 9.10 33.26 -43.91
CA PRO A 245 10.24 33.97 -44.51
C PRO A 245 10.52 35.30 -43.78
#